data_f27beac64855c74da38774420e57de0b
#
_entry.id   f27beac64855c74da38774420e57de0b
#
_cell.length_a   1.000
_cell.length_b   1.000
_cell.length_c   1.000
_cell.angle_alpha   90.00
_cell.angle_beta   90.00
_cell.angle_gamma   90.00
#
_symmetry.space_group_name_H-M   'P 1'
#
loop_
_entity.id
_entity.type
_entity.pdbx_description
1 polymer ?
#
loop_
_entity_poly.entity_id
_entity_poly.type
_entity_poly.pdbx_seq_one_letter_code
_entity_poly.pdbx_strand_id
1 'polypeptide(L)'
;DSMQVYRGMDIGTAKPTECERNRVSHHLFDLVNPDETYSVGRFVRESEEVIKKLKLRKKIPILVGGTGMYLRSLLFGLSQIPEVSSNIKLQVKKWQKEEGTPACWQKLKEVDPEGAEKLHPNDTSRIMRALEVVISSGQPISSFQHNDNSNAQRYPFYGMICDRPRQELYDRINQKTLEMMDQGWIDEVRKLLARYPENLKPFQSIGYREIIQFLRGELESSDLVPLIQQRTRQYAKRQLTWFRKENHLVWSHPDKKEQILKECMVC
;
A
#
# COMPACT_ATOMS: atom_id res chain seq x y z
N ASP A 1 5.00 -6.00 2.13
CA ASP A 1 3.67 -5.40 2.32
C ASP A 1 3.80 -4.05 3.02
N SER A 2 3.01 -3.04 2.58
CA SER A 2 3.09 -1.68 3.13
C SER A 2 2.58 -1.56 4.57
N MET A 3 1.91 -2.57 5.10
CA MET A 3 1.42 -2.61 6.48
C MET A 3 2.33 -3.41 7.42
N GLN A 4 3.17 -4.30 6.88
CA GLN A 4 4.09 -5.11 7.67
C GLN A 4 5.29 -4.32 8.23
N VAL A 5 5.43 -3.06 7.86
CA VAL A 5 6.43 -2.13 8.42
C VAL A 5 6.10 -1.68 9.84
N TYR A 6 4.84 -1.81 10.26
CA TYR A 6 4.39 -1.36 11.58
C TYR A 6 4.60 -2.43 12.66
N ARG A 7 5.24 -2.06 13.78
CA ARG A 7 5.46 -2.94 14.93
C ARG A 7 4.14 -3.31 15.59
N GLY A 8 4.01 -4.60 15.96
CA GLY A 8 2.84 -5.12 16.67
C GLY A 8 1.59 -5.34 15.80
N MET A 9 1.63 -4.99 14.50
CA MET A 9 0.61 -5.34 13.53
C MET A 9 1.03 -6.63 12.80
N ASP A 10 0.90 -7.77 13.45
CA ASP A 10 1.53 -9.02 13.03
C ASP A 10 0.53 -9.98 12.39
N ILE A 11 -0.54 -10.31 13.13
CA ILE A 11 -1.57 -11.26 12.68
C ILE A 11 -2.35 -10.67 11.51
N GLY A 12 -2.90 -9.46 11.69
CA GLY A 12 -3.75 -8.83 10.68
C GLY A 12 -3.02 -8.40 9.41
N THR A 13 -1.71 -8.38 9.42
CA THR A 13 -0.89 -8.13 8.22
C THR A 13 -0.26 -9.39 7.65
N ALA A 14 -0.53 -10.55 8.24
CA ALA A 14 0.09 -11.83 7.89
C ALA A 14 1.62 -11.74 7.83
N LYS A 15 2.25 -11.13 8.83
CA LYS A 15 3.72 -11.11 8.91
C LYS A 15 4.29 -12.52 8.93
N PRO A 16 5.43 -12.75 8.27
CA PRO A 16 6.13 -14.02 8.35
C PRO A 16 6.44 -14.39 9.78
N THR A 17 6.19 -15.63 10.12
CA THR A 17 6.54 -16.22 11.41
C THR A 17 8.06 -16.23 11.64
N GLU A 18 8.50 -16.39 12.86
CA GLU A 18 9.92 -16.52 13.18
C GLU A 18 10.56 -17.70 12.43
N CYS A 19 9.85 -18.82 12.35
CA CYS A 19 10.31 -19.99 11.60
C CYS A 19 10.55 -19.68 10.10
N GLU A 20 9.64 -18.93 9.47
CA GLU A 20 9.79 -18.50 8.06
C GLU A 20 10.93 -17.49 7.89
N ARG A 21 11.10 -16.55 8.82
CA ARG A 21 12.20 -15.57 8.82
C ARG A 21 13.57 -16.23 9.02
N ASN A 22 13.65 -17.32 9.76
CA ASN A 22 14.89 -18.08 9.95
C ASN A 22 15.31 -18.87 8.68
N ARG A 23 14.35 -19.20 7.81
CA ARG A 23 14.64 -19.89 6.53
C ARG A 23 15.21 -18.96 5.48
N VAL A 24 14.68 -17.73 5.41
CA VAL A 24 15.09 -16.70 4.43
C VAL A 24 15.11 -15.34 5.12
N SER A 25 16.16 -14.56 4.88
CA SER A 25 16.26 -13.20 5.44
C SER A 25 15.15 -12.31 4.87
N HIS A 26 14.33 -11.76 5.74
CA HIS A 26 13.30 -10.79 5.41
C HIS A 26 13.74 -9.38 5.79
N HIS A 27 13.36 -8.40 5.01
CA HIS A 27 13.72 -7.00 5.19
C HIS A 27 12.48 -6.11 5.16
N LEU A 28 12.57 -4.93 5.74
CA LEU A 28 11.53 -3.90 5.80
C LEU A 28 10.29 -4.33 6.59
N PHE A 29 10.52 -5.04 7.68
CA PHE A 29 9.51 -5.39 8.68
C PHE A 29 9.79 -4.65 9.98
N ASP A 30 8.74 -4.31 10.74
CA ASP A 30 8.87 -3.75 12.09
C ASP A 30 9.74 -2.48 12.19
N LEU A 31 9.67 -1.61 11.18
CA LEU A 31 10.52 -0.42 11.07
C LEU A 31 10.01 0.74 11.93
N VAL A 32 8.69 0.88 12.02
CA VAL A 32 8.02 2.03 12.64
C VAL A 32 6.92 1.60 13.60
N ASN A 33 6.60 2.46 14.55
CA ASN A 33 5.42 2.30 15.38
C ASN A 33 4.16 2.80 14.63
N PRO A 34 2.94 2.40 15.03
CA PRO A 34 1.69 2.82 14.39
C PRO A 34 1.47 4.34 14.34
N ASP A 35 2.03 5.10 15.28
CA ASP A 35 1.95 6.56 15.35
C ASP A 35 3.01 7.28 14.50
N GLU A 36 3.94 6.56 13.90
CA GLU A 36 4.94 7.12 13.00
C GLU A 36 4.46 7.09 11.54
N THR A 37 4.92 8.06 10.76
CA THR A 37 4.62 8.11 9.32
C THR A 37 5.60 7.26 8.53
N TYR A 38 5.06 6.37 7.69
CA TYR A 38 5.83 5.64 6.70
C TYR A 38 5.34 5.98 5.29
N SER A 39 6.22 6.54 4.48
CA SER A 39 5.89 7.03 3.13
C SER A 39 6.52 6.18 2.04
N VAL A 40 6.00 6.28 0.81
CA VAL A 40 6.60 5.64 -0.37
C VAL A 40 8.05 6.09 -0.59
N GLY A 41 8.38 7.36 -0.34
CA GLY A 41 9.75 7.86 -0.45
C GLY A 41 10.69 7.22 0.57
N ARG A 42 10.24 7.02 1.81
CA ARG A 42 10.98 6.29 2.83
C ARG A 42 11.18 4.82 2.42
N PHE A 43 10.13 4.17 1.93
CA PHE A 43 10.21 2.81 1.40
C PHE A 43 11.25 2.66 0.29
N VAL A 44 11.27 3.59 -0.68
CA VAL A 44 12.24 3.54 -1.79
C VAL A 44 13.67 3.64 -1.26
N ARG A 45 13.98 4.64 -0.42
CA ARG A 45 15.32 4.81 0.17
C ARG A 45 15.79 3.58 0.95
N GLU A 46 14.96 3.08 1.86
CA GLU A 46 15.29 1.91 2.68
C GLU A 46 15.43 0.63 1.85
N SER A 47 14.59 0.47 0.80
CA SER A 47 14.71 -0.65 -0.15
C SER A 47 16.02 -0.60 -0.92
N GLU A 48 16.43 0.58 -1.39
CA GLU A 48 17.70 0.78 -2.12
C GLU A 48 18.92 0.41 -1.27
N GLU A 49 18.89 0.77 0.01
CA GLU A 49 19.94 0.39 0.97
C GLU A 49 20.03 -1.13 1.13
N VAL A 50 18.88 -1.80 1.26
CA VAL A 50 18.82 -3.27 1.35
C VAL A 50 19.34 -3.91 0.06
N ILE A 51 18.87 -3.46 -1.10
CA ILE A 51 19.32 -3.97 -2.40
C ILE A 51 20.84 -3.81 -2.56
N LYS A 52 21.39 -2.64 -2.21
CA LYS A 52 22.83 -2.39 -2.23
C LYS A 52 23.61 -3.38 -1.34
N LYS A 53 23.16 -3.61 -0.12
CA LYS A 53 23.76 -4.56 0.82
C LYS A 53 23.71 -6.00 0.30
N LEU A 54 22.60 -6.41 -0.32
CA LEU A 54 22.44 -7.75 -0.90
C LEU A 54 23.35 -7.95 -2.13
N LYS A 55 23.44 -6.95 -3.01
CA LYS A 55 24.34 -6.97 -4.17
C LYS A 55 25.80 -7.12 -3.76
N LEU A 56 26.26 -6.41 -2.73
CA LEU A 56 27.61 -6.56 -2.19
C LEU A 56 27.91 -7.99 -1.70
N ARG A 57 26.87 -8.69 -1.23
CA ARG A 57 26.95 -10.10 -0.80
C ARG A 57 26.68 -11.08 -1.94
N LYS A 58 26.59 -10.63 -3.17
CA LYS A 58 26.23 -11.44 -4.37
C LYS A 58 24.91 -12.21 -4.21
N LYS A 59 23.94 -11.63 -3.48
CA LYS A 59 22.60 -12.19 -3.30
C LYS A 59 21.61 -11.49 -4.20
N ILE A 60 20.68 -12.26 -4.77
CA ILE A 60 19.57 -11.74 -5.58
C ILE A 60 18.47 -11.24 -4.64
N PRO A 61 18.11 -9.94 -4.67
CA PRO A 61 16.98 -9.44 -3.92
C PRO A 61 15.66 -9.90 -4.55
N ILE A 62 14.76 -10.44 -3.73
CA ILE A 62 13.40 -10.80 -4.14
C ILE A 62 12.45 -9.80 -3.50
N LEU A 63 11.70 -9.05 -4.34
CA LEU A 63 10.72 -8.08 -3.90
C LEU A 63 9.32 -8.69 -3.95
N VAL A 64 8.67 -8.83 -2.81
CA VAL A 64 7.34 -9.46 -2.68
C VAL A 64 6.34 -8.46 -2.11
N GLY A 65 5.20 -8.29 -2.77
CA GLY A 65 4.15 -7.40 -2.26
C GLY A 65 3.00 -7.18 -3.22
N GLY A 66 1.97 -6.50 -2.73
CA GLY A 66 0.75 -6.18 -3.48
C GLY A 66 0.46 -4.68 -3.58
N THR A 67 1.33 -3.82 -3.04
CA THR A 67 1.19 -2.36 -3.11
C THR A 67 1.86 -1.83 -4.37
N GLY A 68 1.11 -1.85 -5.48
CA GLY A 68 1.64 -1.53 -6.82
C GLY A 68 2.37 -0.19 -6.90
N MET A 69 1.87 0.84 -6.19
CA MET A 69 2.55 2.14 -6.14
C MET A 69 3.96 2.04 -5.54
N TYR A 70 4.16 1.25 -4.47
CA TYR A 70 5.48 1.07 -3.86
C TYR A 70 6.44 0.36 -4.81
N LEU A 71 5.96 -0.73 -5.44
CA LEU A 71 6.73 -1.48 -6.42
C LEU A 71 7.13 -0.61 -7.61
N ARG A 72 6.16 0.10 -8.20
CA ARG A 72 6.41 1.00 -9.32
C ARG A 72 7.40 2.12 -8.96
N SER A 73 7.25 2.72 -7.79
CA SER A 73 8.15 3.79 -7.33
C SER A 73 9.59 3.31 -7.13
N LEU A 74 9.79 2.08 -6.68
CA LEU A 74 11.13 1.51 -6.55
C LEU A 74 11.72 1.18 -7.92
N LEU A 75 10.95 0.58 -8.81
CA LEU A 75 11.43 0.07 -10.11
C LEU A 75 11.63 1.15 -11.16
N PHE A 76 10.80 2.20 -11.13
CA PHE A 76 10.77 3.25 -12.15
C PHE A 76 11.05 4.65 -11.60
N GLY A 77 11.10 4.82 -10.29
CA GLY A 77 11.33 6.12 -9.65
C GLY A 77 10.07 6.76 -9.08
N LEU A 78 10.29 7.84 -8.36
CA LEU A 78 9.26 8.73 -7.83
C LEU A 78 9.38 10.08 -8.49
N SER A 79 8.24 10.69 -8.82
CA SER A 79 8.19 12.10 -9.19
C SER A 79 8.83 12.96 -8.11
N GLN A 80 9.69 13.89 -8.49
CA GLN A 80 10.36 14.81 -7.56
C GLN A 80 9.39 15.90 -7.08
N ILE A 81 8.31 15.47 -6.44
CA ILE A 81 7.34 16.39 -5.85
C ILE A 81 7.88 16.90 -4.52
N PRO A 82 7.93 18.23 -4.30
CA PRO A 82 8.39 18.81 -3.05
C PRO A 82 7.64 18.29 -1.82
N GLU A 83 8.33 18.28 -0.68
CA GLU A 83 7.68 17.99 0.60
C GLU A 83 6.68 19.09 0.95
N VAL A 84 5.51 18.68 1.38
CA VAL A 84 4.44 19.58 1.81
C VAL A 84 4.46 19.70 3.33
N SER A 85 4.49 20.93 3.82
CA SER A 85 4.48 21.22 5.25
C SER A 85 3.18 20.75 5.92
N SER A 86 3.25 20.45 7.21
CA SER A 86 2.07 20.05 8.00
C SER A 86 0.98 21.12 8.02
N ASN A 87 1.36 22.41 7.99
CA ASN A 87 0.42 23.52 7.98
C ASN A 87 -0.43 23.55 6.71
N ILE A 88 0.18 23.33 5.54
CA ILE A 88 -0.54 23.25 4.26
C ILE A 88 -1.49 22.04 4.24
N LYS A 89 -1.05 20.89 4.73
CA LYS A 89 -1.92 19.71 4.87
C LYS A 89 -3.13 19.98 5.75
N LEU A 90 -2.94 20.67 6.87
CA LEU A 90 -4.03 21.07 7.76
C LEU A 90 -4.98 22.07 7.09
N GLN A 91 -4.44 23.04 6.36
CA GLN A 91 -5.23 24.02 5.62
C GLN A 91 -6.13 23.35 4.57
N VAL A 92 -5.57 22.49 3.73
CA VAL A 92 -6.34 21.76 2.69
C VAL A 92 -7.36 20.83 3.32
N LYS A 93 -7.01 20.15 4.42
CA LYS A 93 -7.95 19.32 5.18
C LYS A 93 -9.10 20.13 5.76
N LYS A 94 -8.83 21.36 6.24
CA LYS A 94 -9.86 22.28 6.72
C LYS A 94 -10.82 22.66 5.59
N TRP A 95 -10.33 23.09 4.43
CA TRP A 95 -11.15 23.39 3.26
C TRP A 95 -12.04 22.22 2.86
N GLN A 96 -11.48 21.02 2.80
CA GLN A 96 -12.25 19.83 2.45
C GLN A 96 -13.37 19.54 3.45
N LYS A 97 -13.15 19.82 4.75
CA LYS A 97 -14.20 19.66 5.77
C LYS A 97 -15.30 20.73 5.67
N GLU A 98 -14.95 21.96 5.36
CA GLU A 98 -15.87 23.11 5.33
C GLU A 98 -16.62 23.20 4.00
N GLU A 99 -15.96 22.97 2.88
CA GLU A 99 -16.53 23.22 1.55
C GLU A 99 -16.83 21.90 0.78
N GLY A 100 -16.31 20.78 1.26
CA GLY A 100 -16.48 19.45 0.63
C GLY A 100 -15.50 19.18 -0.52
N THR A 101 -15.45 17.92 -0.94
CA THR A 101 -14.55 17.46 -2.01
C THR A 101 -14.85 18.09 -3.38
N PRO A 102 -16.11 18.29 -3.81
CA PRO A 102 -16.41 18.93 -5.10
C PRO A 102 -15.87 20.35 -5.19
N ALA A 103 -15.97 21.16 -4.11
CA ALA A 103 -15.42 22.51 -4.09
C ALA A 103 -13.89 22.50 -4.17
N CYS A 104 -13.23 21.57 -3.47
CA CYS A 104 -11.80 21.38 -3.60
C CYS A 104 -11.38 20.97 -5.04
N TRP A 105 -12.20 20.17 -5.74
CA TRP A 105 -11.95 19.81 -7.13
C TRP A 105 -12.08 21.02 -8.07
N GLN A 106 -13.06 21.91 -7.83
CA GLN A 106 -13.18 23.16 -8.59
C GLN A 106 -11.94 24.05 -8.39
N LYS A 107 -11.49 24.23 -7.14
CA LYS A 107 -10.22 24.96 -6.87
C LYS A 107 -9.02 24.36 -7.60
N LEU A 108 -8.94 23.02 -7.62
CA LEU A 108 -7.88 22.33 -8.36
C LEU A 108 -7.98 22.60 -9.87
N LYS A 109 -9.19 22.62 -10.44
CA LYS A 109 -9.43 22.90 -11.86
C LYS A 109 -8.97 24.31 -12.27
N GLU A 110 -9.03 25.28 -11.37
CA GLU A 110 -8.55 26.66 -11.62
C GLU A 110 -7.02 26.73 -11.68
N VAL A 111 -6.31 25.95 -10.84
CA VAL A 111 -4.85 26.06 -10.68
C VAL A 111 -4.08 24.95 -11.42
N ASP A 112 -4.72 23.83 -11.72
CA ASP A 112 -4.16 22.68 -12.43
C ASP A 112 -5.29 21.98 -13.24
N PRO A 113 -5.77 22.59 -14.36
CA PRO A 113 -6.84 22.01 -15.17
C PRO A 113 -6.53 20.59 -15.64
N GLU A 114 -5.31 20.36 -16.10
CA GLU A 114 -4.87 19.05 -16.60
C GLU A 114 -4.85 17.99 -15.49
N GLY A 115 -4.35 18.36 -14.33
CA GLY A 115 -4.36 17.47 -13.14
C GLY A 115 -5.79 17.16 -12.70
N ALA A 116 -6.68 18.13 -12.74
CA ALA A 116 -8.08 17.97 -12.36
C ALA A 116 -8.86 17.05 -13.32
N GLU A 117 -8.64 17.14 -14.63
CA GLU A 117 -9.28 16.28 -15.63
C GLU A 117 -8.97 14.79 -15.45
N LYS A 118 -7.79 14.47 -14.94
CA LYS A 118 -7.36 13.09 -14.65
C LYS A 118 -7.98 12.52 -13.38
N LEU A 119 -8.67 13.34 -12.59
CA LEU A 119 -9.21 12.96 -11.28
C LEU A 119 -10.73 12.98 -11.28
N HIS A 120 -11.34 11.93 -10.72
CA HIS A 120 -12.77 11.96 -10.46
C HIS A 120 -13.08 13.01 -9.38
N PRO A 121 -14.16 13.83 -9.51
CA PRO A 121 -14.50 14.89 -8.54
C PRO A 121 -14.70 14.43 -7.09
N ASN A 122 -14.92 13.13 -6.88
CA ASN A 122 -15.06 12.52 -5.56
C ASN A 122 -13.76 11.84 -5.05
N ASP A 123 -12.65 11.94 -5.79
CA ASP A 123 -11.35 11.38 -5.35
C ASP A 123 -10.67 12.35 -4.35
N THR A 124 -11.24 12.41 -3.15
CA THR A 124 -10.79 13.32 -2.07
C THR A 124 -9.29 13.26 -1.86
N SER A 125 -8.72 12.05 -1.79
CA SER A 125 -7.31 11.88 -1.43
C SER A 125 -6.36 12.47 -2.47
N ARG A 126 -6.64 12.23 -3.77
CA ARG A 126 -5.80 12.74 -4.86
C ARG A 126 -6.01 14.23 -5.09
N ILE A 127 -7.24 14.71 -4.96
CA ILE A 127 -7.57 16.14 -5.08
C ILE A 127 -6.85 16.93 -3.99
N MET A 128 -6.95 16.50 -2.73
CA MET A 128 -6.25 17.15 -1.62
C MET A 128 -4.74 17.13 -1.84
N ARG A 129 -4.17 16.00 -2.26
CA ARG A 129 -2.73 15.92 -2.53
C ARG A 129 -2.30 16.86 -3.65
N ALA A 130 -3.07 17.00 -4.71
CA ALA A 130 -2.78 17.93 -5.80
C ALA A 130 -2.79 19.39 -5.31
N LEU A 131 -3.81 19.79 -4.55
CA LEU A 131 -3.88 21.12 -3.94
C LEU A 131 -2.72 21.39 -2.98
N GLU A 132 -2.37 20.43 -2.13
CA GLU A 132 -1.22 20.53 -1.22
C GLU A 132 0.09 20.83 -2.00
N VAL A 133 0.29 20.16 -3.13
CA VAL A 133 1.48 20.34 -3.97
C VAL A 133 1.46 21.72 -4.60
N VAL A 134 0.34 22.14 -5.21
CA VAL A 134 0.22 23.47 -5.84
C VAL A 134 0.48 24.58 -4.82
N ILE A 135 -0.11 24.51 -3.63
CA ILE A 135 0.06 25.52 -2.58
C ILE A 135 1.51 25.55 -2.07
N SER A 136 2.14 24.37 -1.95
CA SER A 136 3.51 24.26 -1.43
C SER A 136 4.56 24.72 -2.42
N SER A 137 4.39 24.42 -3.71
CA SER A 137 5.41 24.64 -4.75
C SER A 137 5.12 25.82 -5.66
N GLY A 138 3.88 26.31 -5.69
CA GLY A 138 3.41 27.26 -6.70
C GLY A 138 3.29 26.68 -8.11
N GLN A 139 3.44 25.37 -8.28
CA GLN A 139 3.38 24.69 -9.57
C GLN A 139 2.31 23.59 -9.61
N PRO A 140 1.63 23.40 -10.75
CA PRO A 140 0.67 22.32 -10.94
C PRO A 140 1.30 20.95 -10.70
N ILE A 141 0.55 20.01 -10.10
CA ILE A 141 1.06 18.63 -9.91
C ILE A 141 1.29 17.93 -11.26
N SER A 142 0.53 18.29 -12.29
CA SER A 142 0.70 17.80 -13.66
C SER A 142 2.09 18.09 -14.20
N SER A 143 2.68 19.26 -13.90
CA SER A 143 4.03 19.63 -14.38
C SER A 143 5.12 18.68 -13.84
N PHE A 144 4.98 18.20 -12.60
CA PHE A 144 5.91 17.21 -12.04
C PHE A 144 5.75 15.82 -12.68
N GLN A 145 4.56 15.51 -13.21
CA GLN A 145 4.29 14.24 -13.89
C GLN A 145 4.86 14.23 -15.32
N HIS A 146 4.88 15.38 -16.02
CA HIS A 146 5.46 15.51 -17.36
C HIS A 146 6.99 15.44 -17.35
N ASN A 147 7.62 16.00 -16.33
CA ASN A 147 9.08 16.00 -16.19
C ASN A 147 9.64 14.65 -15.70
N ASP A 148 8.75 13.69 -15.50
CA ASP A 148 9.13 12.39 -14.96
C ASP A 148 9.60 11.46 -16.07
N ASN A 149 10.90 11.16 -16.09
CA ASN A 149 11.46 9.97 -16.73
C ASN A 149 11.04 8.68 -15.99
N SER A 150 9.88 8.71 -15.30
CA SER A 150 9.38 7.63 -14.44
C SER A 150 9.04 6.33 -15.16
N ASN A 151 9.23 6.28 -16.49
CA ASN A 151 9.14 5.06 -17.27
C ASN A 151 10.52 4.41 -17.51
N ALA A 152 11.62 5.08 -17.14
CA ALA A 152 12.95 4.48 -17.26
C ALA A 152 13.14 3.44 -16.14
N GLN A 153 13.32 2.20 -16.53
CA GLN A 153 13.59 1.10 -15.60
C GLN A 153 14.92 1.34 -14.85
N ARG A 154 14.84 1.42 -13.52
CA ARG A 154 16.01 1.70 -12.66
C ARG A 154 16.87 0.46 -12.35
N TYR A 155 16.24 -0.71 -12.41
CA TYR A 155 16.86 -2.00 -12.15
C TYR A 155 16.45 -3.00 -13.22
N PRO A 156 17.36 -3.84 -13.72
CA PRO A 156 16.93 -5.03 -14.43
C PRO A 156 16.16 -5.93 -13.46
N PHE A 157 14.98 -6.40 -13.83
CA PHE A 157 14.18 -7.30 -13.00
C PHE A 157 13.33 -8.23 -13.86
N TYR A 158 13.06 -9.39 -13.33
CA TYR A 158 11.98 -10.26 -13.77
C TYR A 158 10.80 -10.12 -12.81
N GLY A 159 9.63 -9.85 -13.33
CA GLY A 159 8.44 -9.62 -12.51
C GLY A 159 7.31 -10.57 -12.84
N MET A 160 6.72 -11.18 -11.79
CA MET A 160 5.63 -12.13 -11.93
C MET A 160 4.44 -11.74 -11.04
N ILE A 161 3.26 -11.95 -11.56
CA ILE A 161 2.00 -11.84 -10.81
C ILE A 161 1.48 -13.25 -10.55
N CYS A 162 1.22 -13.56 -9.27
CA CYS A 162 0.58 -14.80 -8.86
C CYS A 162 -0.90 -14.76 -9.29
N ASP A 163 -1.22 -15.37 -10.42
CA ASP A 163 -2.57 -15.45 -10.94
C ASP A 163 -3.24 -16.74 -10.49
N ARG A 164 -4.40 -16.59 -9.85
CA ARG A 164 -5.25 -17.71 -9.42
C ARG A 164 -6.67 -17.54 -9.96
N PRO A 165 -7.36 -18.62 -10.27
CA PRO A 165 -8.79 -18.56 -10.55
C PRO A 165 -9.52 -17.79 -9.45
N ARG A 166 -10.48 -16.95 -9.85
CA ARG A 166 -11.15 -16.02 -8.92
C ARG A 166 -11.77 -16.74 -7.71
N GLN A 167 -12.36 -17.89 -7.90
CA GLN A 167 -12.99 -18.65 -6.81
C GLN A 167 -11.91 -19.13 -5.83
N GLU A 168 -10.84 -19.73 -6.33
CA GLU A 168 -9.72 -20.17 -5.50
C GLU A 168 -9.13 -19.03 -4.66
N LEU A 169 -8.93 -17.85 -5.28
CA LEU A 169 -8.44 -16.67 -4.57
C LEU A 169 -9.40 -16.26 -3.45
N TYR A 170 -10.71 -16.30 -3.72
CA TYR A 170 -11.72 -15.93 -2.73
C TYR A 170 -11.79 -16.92 -1.57
N ASP A 171 -11.71 -18.22 -1.85
CA ASP A 171 -11.69 -19.27 -0.83
C ASP A 171 -10.46 -19.14 0.07
N ARG A 172 -9.30 -18.86 -0.50
CA ARG A 172 -8.07 -18.60 0.25
C ARG A 172 -8.16 -17.33 1.12
N ILE A 173 -8.75 -16.27 0.61
CA ILE A 173 -8.99 -15.03 1.38
C ILE A 173 -9.91 -15.32 2.56
N ASN A 174 -11.01 -16.05 2.32
CA ASN A 174 -11.98 -16.38 3.35
C ASN A 174 -11.35 -17.25 4.45
N GLN A 175 -10.62 -18.29 4.04
CA GLN A 175 -9.92 -19.19 4.96
C GLN A 175 -8.85 -18.46 5.77
N LYS A 176 -8.04 -17.61 5.12
CA LYS A 176 -7.00 -16.84 5.80
C LYS A 176 -7.56 -15.85 6.84
N THR A 177 -8.74 -15.28 6.56
CA THR A 177 -9.42 -14.42 7.54
C THR A 177 -9.82 -15.20 8.80
N LEU A 178 -10.34 -16.41 8.64
CA LEU A 178 -10.67 -17.27 9.78
C LEU A 178 -9.43 -17.64 10.60
N GLU A 179 -8.36 -18.07 9.92
CA GLU A 179 -7.08 -18.37 10.58
C GLU A 179 -6.53 -17.18 11.37
N MET A 180 -6.65 -15.96 10.86
CA MET A 180 -6.23 -14.75 11.58
C MET A 180 -7.08 -14.50 12.83
N MET A 181 -8.39 -14.74 12.78
CA MET A 181 -9.27 -14.65 13.94
C MET A 181 -8.89 -15.67 15.00
N ASP A 182 -8.66 -16.92 14.61
CA ASP A 182 -8.26 -18.01 15.50
C ASP A 182 -6.88 -17.75 16.15
N GLN A 183 -5.99 -17.06 15.45
CA GLN A 183 -4.69 -16.62 15.97
C GLN A 183 -4.79 -15.48 16.99
N GLY A 184 -5.97 -14.88 17.19
CA GLY A 184 -6.18 -13.82 18.17
C GLY A 184 -6.03 -12.40 17.61
N TRP A 185 -6.45 -12.16 16.37
CA TRP A 185 -6.39 -10.83 15.74
C TRP A 185 -7.14 -9.75 16.54
N ILE A 186 -8.28 -10.09 17.15
CA ILE A 186 -9.02 -9.16 18.03
C ILE A 186 -8.16 -8.73 19.21
N ASP A 187 -7.43 -9.66 19.82
CA ASP A 187 -6.56 -9.35 20.95
C ASP A 187 -5.32 -8.56 20.57
N GLU A 188 -4.79 -8.77 19.35
CA GLU A 188 -3.76 -7.92 18.79
C GLU A 188 -4.26 -6.46 18.69
N VAL A 189 -5.47 -6.25 18.16
CA VAL A 189 -6.05 -4.90 18.05
C VAL A 189 -6.29 -4.27 19.42
N ARG A 190 -6.81 -5.03 20.42
CA ARG A 190 -6.97 -4.52 21.79
C ARG A 190 -5.66 -4.05 22.39
N LYS A 191 -4.59 -4.82 22.23
CA LYS A 191 -3.25 -4.48 22.73
C LYS A 191 -2.69 -3.21 22.06
N LEU A 192 -2.94 -3.04 20.78
CA LEU A 192 -2.54 -1.85 20.05
C LEU A 192 -3.33 -0.62 20.51
N LEU A 193 -4.65 -0.73 20.67
CA LEU A 193 -5.51 0.36 21.15
C LEU A 193 -5.22 0.79 22.59
N ALA A 194 -4.68 -0.10 23.42
CA ALA A 194 -4.21 0.25 24.78
C ALA A 194 -2.97 1.16 24.75
N ARG A 195 -2.27 1.26 23.63
CA ARG A 195 -0.99 1.99 23.48
C ARG A 195 -1.08 3.16 22.51
N TYR A 196 -1.99 3.13 21.56
CA TYR A 196 -2.07 4.08 20.45
C TYR A 196 -3.49 4.57 20.23
N PRO A 197 -3.67 5.84 19.82
CA PRO A 197 -4.98 6.37 19.45
C PRO A 197 -5.56 5.63 18.24
N GLU A 198 -6.85 5.35 18.27
CA GLU A 198 -7.55 4.57 17.23
C GLU A 198 -7.66 5.25 15.86
N ASN A 199 -7.52 6.59 15.80
CA ASN A 199 -7.65 7.38 14.57
C ASN A 199 -6.38 7.36 13.71
N LEU A 200 -5.36 6.59 14.08
CA LEU A 200 -4.13 6.46 13.31
C LEU A 200 -4.36 5.79 11.95
N LYS A 201 -3.61 6.25 10.96
CA LYS A 201 -3.73 5.76 9.57
C LYS A 201 -3.59 4.24 9.42
N PRO A 202 -2.65 3.54 10.09
CA PRO A 202 -2.56 2.08 10.00
C PRO A 202 -3.82 1.34 10.46
N PHE A 203 -4.53 1.86 11.46
CA PHE A 203 -5.77 1.28 11.98
C PHE A 203 -6.98 1.45 11.04
N GLN A 204 -6.84 2.24 9.97
CA GLN A 204 -7.84 2.32 8.90
C GLN A 204 -7.67 1.21 7.84
N SER A 205 -6.70 0.32 8.00
CA SER A 205 -6.52 -0.83 7.12
C SER A 205 -7.61 -1.88 7.33
N ILE A 206 -7.80 -2.70 6.31
CA ILE A 206 -8.81 -3.76 6.33
C ILE A 206 -8.53 -4.72 7.49
N GLY A 207 -9.58 -5.06 8.20
CA GLY A 207 -9.57 -5.91 9.37
C GLY A 207 -9.38 -5.11 10.65
N TYR A 208 -8.36 -4.28 10.76
CA TYR A 208 -8.16 -3.43 11.94
C TYR A 208 -9.32 -2.47 12.16
N ARG A 209 -9.76 -1.78 11.11
CA ARG A 209 -10.90 -0.87 11.19
C ARG A 209 -12.20 -1.60 11.59
N GLU A 210 -12.48 -2.72 10.99
CA GLU A 210 -13.68 -3.51 11.26
C GLU A 210 -13.66 -4.08 12.69
N ILE A 211 -12.50 -4.54 13.19
CA ILE A 211 -12.34 -4.99 14.58
C ILE A 211 -12.52 -3.83 15.55
N ILE A 212 -12.02 -2.63 15.25
CA ILE A 212 -12.25 -1.44 16.08
C ILE A 212 -13.75 -1.12 16.16
N GLN A 213 -14.48 -1.16 15.04
CA GLN A 213 -15.93 -0.99 15.02
C GLN A 213 -16.65 -2.03 15.88
N PHE A 214 -16.24 -3.29 15.79
CA PHE A 214 -16.75 -4.37 16.64
C PHE A 214 -16.49 -4.11 18.12
N LEU A 215 -15.27 -3.71 18.48
CA LEU A 215 -14.91 -3.42 19.88
C LEU A 215 -15.66 -2.23 20.47
N ARG A 216 -16.19 -1.34 19.63
CA ARG A 216 -17.07 -0.21 20.02
C ARG A 216 -18.55 -0.58 20.07
N GLY A 217 -18.93 -1.79 19.67
CA GLY A 217 -20.33 -2.18 19.55
C GLY A 217 -21.05 -1.58 18.33
N GLU A 218 -20.30 -1.06 17.36
CA GLU A 218 -20.83 -0.52 16.09
C GLU A 218 -21.04 -1.61 15.04
N LEU A 219 -20.53 -2.80 15.26
CA LEU A 219 -20.62 -3.97 14.38
C LEU A 219 -20.92 -5.23 15.18
N GLU A 220 -21.91 -6.01 14.73
CA GLU A 220 -22.26 -7.29 15.35
C GLU A 220 -21.18 -8.35 15.11
N SER A 221 -21.05 -9.29 16.06
CA SER A 221 -20.06 -10.38 15.97
C SER A 221 -20.27 -11.25 14.73
N SER A 222 -21.54 -11.50 14.36
CA SER A 222 -21.92 -12.25 13.15
C SER A 222 -21.45 -11.61 11.86
N ASP A 223 -21.31 -10.29 11.82
CA ASP A 223 -21.00 -9.52 10.61
C ASP A 223 -19.51 -9.26 10.44
N LEU A 224 -18.73 -9.32 11.52
CA LEU A 224 -17.31 -8.97 11.54
C LEU A 224 -16.49 -9.74 10.48
N VAL A 225 -16.51 -11.06 10.54
CA VAL A 225 -15.73 -11.92 9.62
C VAL A 225 -16.22 -11.77 8.18
N PRO A 226 -17.54 -11.87 7.88
CA PRO A 226 -18.06 -11.65 6.53
C PRO A 226 -17.66 -10.30 5.93
N LEU A 227 -17.68 -9.23 6.72
CA LEU A 227 -17.32 -7.88 6.27
C LEU A 227 -15.83 -7.80 5.94
N ILE A 228 -14.93 -8.32 6.78
CA ILE A 228 -13.49 -8.34 6.52
C ILE A 228 -13.20 -9.14 5.25
N GLN A 229 -13.79 -10.32 5.09
CA GLN A 229 -13.64 -11.15 3.89
C GLN A 229 -14.09 -10.38 2.63
N GLN A 230 -15.25 -9.73 2.69
CA GLN A 230 -15.75 -8.91 1.59
C GLN A 230 -14.78 -7.78 1.22
N ARG A 231 -14.30 -7.02 2.21
CA ARG A 231 -13.35 -5.92 2.00
C ARG A 231 -12.01 -6.41 1.42
N THR A 232 -11.54 -7.55 1.89
CA THR A 232 -10.30 -8.16 1.38
C THR A 232 -10.46 -8.64 -0.07
N ARG A 233 -11.59 -9.25 -0.45
CA ARG A 233 -11.90 -9.61 -1.84
C ARG A 233 -11.98 -8.36 -2.74
N GLN A 234 -12.58 -7.27 -2.26
CA GLN A 234 -12.60 -5.99 -2.99
C GLN A 234 -11.19 -5.42 -3.17
N TYR A 235 -10.33 -5.57 -2.15
CA TYR A 235 -8.93 -5.13 -2.24
C TYR A 235 -8.15 -5.96 -3.25
N ALA A 236 -8.29 -7.28 -3.23
CA ALA A 236 -7.70 -8.17 -4.22
C ALA A 236 -8.11 -7.81 -5.66
N LYS A 237 -9.40 -7.50 -5.89
CA LYS A 237 -9.87 -6.99 -7.19
C LYS A 237 -9.17 -5.70 -7.60
N ARG A 238 -8.95 -4.76 -6.67
CA ARG A 238 -8.21 -3.51 -6.95
C ARG A 238 -6.75 -3.78 -7.30
N GLN A 239 -6.07 -4.71 -6.60
CA GLN A 239 -4.71 -5.12 -6.93
C GLN A 239 -4.63 -5.69 -8.34
N LEU A 240 -5.50 -6.65 -8.71
CA LEU A 240 -5.54 -7.23 -10.05
C LEU A 240 -5.79 -6.16 -11.12
N THR A 241 -6.69 -5.21 -10.87
CA THR A 241 -6.96 -4.09 -11.80
C THR A 241 -5.73 -3.19 -11.98
N TRP A 242 -4.98 -2.95 -10.92
CA TRP A 242 -3.72 -2.20 -10.97
C TRP A 242 -2.69 -2.93 -11.83
N PHE A 243 -2.41 -4.18 -11.49
CA PHE A 243 -1.34 -4.96 -12.13
C PHE A 243 -1.64 -5.33 -13.59
N ARG A 244 -2.90 -5.35 -14.02
CA ARG A 244 -3.25 -5.50 -15.45
C ARG A 244 -2.73 -4.39 -16.35
N LYS A 245 -2.37 -3.25 -15.79
CA LYS A 245 -1.77 -2.12 -16.51
C LYS A 245 -0.25 -2.22 -16.61
N GLU A 246 0.37 -3.16 -15.91
CA GLU A 246 1.82 -3.34 -15.86
C GLU A 246 2.23 -4.41 -16.88
N ASN A 247 2.45 -3.98 -18.13
CA ASN A 247 2.70 -4.88 -19.28
C ASN A 247 4.03 -5.65 -19.23
N HIS A 248 4.91 -5.28 -18.31
CA HIS A 248 6.22 -5.89 -18.10
C HIS A 248 6.21 -7.04 -17.07
N LEU A 249 5.05 -7.40 -16.55
CA LEU A 249 4.89 -8.49 -15.59
C LEU A 249 4.25 -9.72 -16.23
N VAL A 250 4.79 -10.89 -15.91
CA VAL A 250 4.26 -12.17 -16.39
C VAL A 250 3.18 -12.70 -15.43
N TRP A 251 2.02 -13.06 -15.95
CA TRP A 251 0.96 -13.68 -15.18
C TRP A 251 1.15 -15.19 -15.15
N SER A 252 1.31 -15.76 -13.98
CA SER A 252 1.52 -17.20 -13.84
C SER A 252 0.84 -17.77 -12.60
N HIS A 253 0.30 -18.98 -12.75
CA HIS A 253 -0.24 -19.70 -11.59
C HIS A 253 0.92 -20.12 -10.67
N PRO A 254 0.83 -19.91 -9.35
CA PRO A 254 1.94 -20.21 -8.42
C PRO A 254 2.39 -21.67 -8.40
N ASP A 255 1.54 -22.60 -8.84
CA ASP A 255 1.91 -24.02 -8.88
C ASP A 255 2.87 -24.37 -10.03
N LYS A 256 3.08 -23.44 -10.98
CA LYS A 256 4.07 -23.57 -12.06
C LYS A 256 5.49 -23.18 -11.60
N LYS A 257 5.88 -23.57 -10.41
CA LYS A 257 7.14 -23.14 -9.75
C LYS A 257 8.39 -23.42 -10.59
N GLU A 258 8.47 -24.58 -11.21
CA GLU A 258 9.64 -24.97 -12.00
C GLU A 258 9.82 -24.11 -13.25
N GLN A 259 8.71 -23.78 -13.93
CA GLN A 259 8.74 -22.90 -15.08
C GLN A 259 9.21 -21.50 -14.68
N ILE A 260 8.64 -20.97 -13.59
CA ILE A 260 8.98 -19.66 -13.04
C ILE A 260 10.46 -19.58 -12.69
N LEU A 261 11.01 -20.59 -12.00
CA LEU A 261 12.41 -20.62 -11.64
C LEU A 261 13.33 -20.66 -12.87
N LYS A 262 12.97 -21.42 -13.92
CA LYS A 262 13.72 -21.44 -15.18
C LYS A 262 13.77 -20.07 -15.85
N GLU A 263 12.62 -19.39 -15.93
CA GLU A 263 12.53 -18.05 -16.52
C GLU A 263 13.32 -16.99 -15.72
N CYS A 264 13.32 -17.08 -14.39
CA CYS A 264 14.10 -16.19 -13.52
C CYS A 264 15.62 -16.39 -13.63
N MET A 265 16.10 -17.59 -14.02
CA MET A 265 17.54 -17.88 -14.12
C MET A 265 18.13 -17.52 -15.49
N VAL A 266 17.33 -17.20 -16.47
CA VAL A 266 17.75 -16.79 -17.83
C VAL A 266 17.93 -15.27 -17.95
N CYS A 267 17.42 -14.51 -16.98
CA CYS A 267 17.57 -13.05 -16.88
C CYS A 267 18.69 -12.68 -15.91
#